data_7237ff2854d7d472a52676813057f96e
#
_entry.id   7237ff2854d7d472a52676813057f96e
#
_cell.length_a   1.000
_cell.length_b   1.000
_cell.length_c   1.000
_cell.angle_alpha   90.00
_cell.angle_beta   90.00
_cell.angle_gamma   90.00
#
_symmetry.space_group_name_H-M   'P 1'
#
loop_
_entity.id
_entity.type
_entity.pdbx_description
1 polymer ?
#
loop_
_entity_poly.entity_id
_entity_poly.type
_entity_poly.pdbx_seq_one_letter_code
_entity_poly.pdbx_strand_id
1 'polypeptide(L)' 'MAFQQLDNVHKARPFRAFTLHMADGRSFHVPHPEFLSRSPSGRTIIVYGNDESFSVLDLLLLTELEVHAPVTGDAAA' A
#
# COMPACT_ATOMS: atom_id res chain seq x y z
N MET A 1 -6.85 -4.25 -9.85
CA MET A 1 -7.16 -2.84 -9.49
C MET A 1 -6.47 -1.90 -10.47
N ALA A 2 -7.04 -0.73 -10.69
CA ALA A 2 -6.41 0.24 -11.57
C ALA A 2 -5.20 0.87 -10.88
N PHE A 3 -4.12 1.01 -11.63
CA PHE A 3 -2.89 1.60 -11.13
C PHE A 3 -3.11 3.01 -10.57
N GLN A 4 -3.99 3.79 -11.21
CA GLN A 4 -4.23 5.18 -10.81
C GLN A 4 -4.71 5.28 -9.37
N GLN A 5 -5.54 4.36 -8.92
CA GLN A 5 -6.06 4.39 -7.56
C GLN A 5 -4.94 4.16 -6.54
N LEU A 6 -4.08 3.18 -6.81
CA LEU A 6 -2.93 2.93 -5.93
C LEU A 6 -1.97 4.11 -5.93
N ASP A 7 -1.71 4.68 -7.11
CA ASP A 7 -0.78 5.79 -7.23
C ASP A 7 -1.27 7.00 -6.44
N ASN A 8 -2.56 7.29 -6.52
CA ASN A 8 -3.15 8.41 -5.79
C ASN A 8 -2.96 8.25 -4.28
N VAL A 9 -3.20 7.05 -3.77
CA VAL A 9 -3.06 6.77 -2.33
C VAL A 9 -1.59 6.84 -1.91
N HIS A 10 -0.71 6.30 -2.75
CA HIS A 10 0.72 6.26 -2.45
C HIS A 10 1.34 7.67 -2.42
N LYS A 11 0.85 8.55 -3.30
CA LYS A 11 1.40 9.91 -3.42
C LYS A 11 0.65 10.95 -2.60
N ALA A 12 -0.37 10.54 -1.87
CA ALA A 12 -1.18 11.50 -1.11
C ALA A 12 -0.33 12.24 -0.07
N ARG A 13 -0.63 13.51 0.13
CA ARG A 13 0.05 14.35 1.12
C ARG A 13 -1.01 15.11 1.91
N PRO A 14 -1.12 14.89 3.22
CA PRO A 14 -0.28 13.99 4.01
C PRO A 14 -0.55 12.52 3.67
N PHE A 15 0.46 11.68 3.84
CA PHE A 15 0.34 10.26 3.57
C PHE A 15 -0.53 9.59 4.63
N ARG A 16 -1.38 8.67 4.20
CA ARG A 16 -2.17 7.85 5.10
C ARG A 16 -1.78 6.40 4.89
N ALA A 17 -1.50 5.70 5.99
CA ALA A 17 -1.18 4.29 5.92
C ALA A 17 -2.32 3.52 5.28
N PHE A 18 -2.01 2.48 4.56
CA PHE A 18 -3.03 1.67 3.91
C PHE A 18 -2.61 0.20 3.89
N THR A 19 -3.59 -0.66 3.64
CA THR A 19 -3.38 -2.10 3.54
C THR A 19 -3.82 -2.57 2.16
N LEU A 20 -3.00 -3.41 1.55
CA LEU A 20 -3.30 -4.03 0.27
C LEU A 20 -3.90 -5.41 0.53
N HIS A 21 -5.08 -5.67 -0.02
CA HIS A 21 -5.73 -6.98 0.09
C HIS A 21 -5.68 -7.66 -1.26
N MET A 22 -5.10 -8.86 -1.29
CA MET A 22 -4.90 -9.60 -2.52
C MET A 22 -6.03 -10.62 -2.73
N ALA A 23 -6.21 -11.02 -3.98
CA ALA A 23 -7.27 -11.95 -4.34
C ALA A 23 -7.18 -13.30 -3.63
N ASP A 24 -5.96 -13.70 -3.23
CA ASP A 24 -5.75 -14.98 -2.54
C ASP A 24 -5.91 -14.87 -1.02
N GLY A 25 -6.36 -13.74 -0.51
CA GLY A 25 -6.59 -13.55 0.91
C GLY A 25 -5.44 -12.95 1.68
N ARG A 26 -4.27 -12.81 1.07
CA ARG A 26 -3.14 -12.18 1.77
C ARG A 26 -3.33 -10.68 1.85
N SER A 27 -2.73 -10.06 2.86
CA SER A 27 -2.76 -8.62 3.00
C SER A 27 -1.36 -8.11 3.35
N PHE A 28 -1.10 -6.87 2.95
CA PHE A 28 0.20 -6.23 3.13
C PHE A 28 -0.01 -4.81 3.61
N HIS A 29 0.58 -4.47 4.75
CA HIS A 29 0.42 -3.15 5.35
C HIS A 29 1.54 -2.22 4.88
N VAL A 30 1.17 -1.01 4.48
CA VAL A 30 2.11 0.02 4.03
C VAL A 30 2.02 1.19 5.00
N PRO A 31 2.91 1.24 6.02
CA PRO A 31 2.83 2.29 7.05
C PRO A 31 3.42 3.62 6.60
N HIS A 32 4.34 3.61 5.64
CA HIS A 32 5.02 4.80 5.15
C HIS A 32 5.21 4.70 3.65
N PRO A 33 5.30 5.82 2.93
CA PRO A 33 5.38 5.76 1.47
C PRO A 33 6.60 5.02 0.94
N GLU A 34 7.71 5.01 1.68
CA GLU A 34 8.91 4.32 1.23
C GLU A 34 8.82 2.80 1.35
N PHE A 35 7.76 2.28 1.97
CA PHE A 35 7.57 0.83 2.09
C PHE A 35 6.94 0.21 0.84
N LEU A 36 6.69 1.02 -0.18
CA LEU A 36 6.10 0.52 -1.43
C LEU A 36 6.83 1.11 -2.62
N SER A 37 7.17 0.25 -3.58
CA SER A 37 7.74 0.65 -4.86
C SER A 37 6.93 0.03 -5.97
N ARG A 38 7.03 0.59 -7.15
CA ARG A 38 6.33 0.07 -8.32
C ARG A 38 7.23 0.07 -9.53
N SER A 39 6.95 -0.82 -10.47
CA SER A 39 7.64 -0.82 -11.75
C SER A 39 7.19 0.39 -12.58
N PRO A 40 7.96 0.76 -13.61
CA PRO A 40 7.58 1.88 -14.47
C PRO A 40 6.20 1.71 -15.11
N SER A 41 5.80 0.48 -15.42
CA SER A 41 4.47 0.22 -15.97
C SER A 41 3.37 0.30 -14.90
N GLY A 42 3.75 0.27 -13.62
CA GLY A 42 2.79 0.25 -12.53
C GLY A 42 2.17 -1.10 -12.27
N ARG A 43 2.56 -2.13 -13.01
CA ARG A 43 1.94 -3.43 -12.90
C ARG A 43 2.52 -4.30 -11.80
N THR A 44 3.81 -4.14 -11.53
CA THR A 44 4.50 -4.87 -10.49
C THR A 44 4.73 -3.96 -9.31
N ILE A 45 4.38 -4.44 -8.12
CA ILE A 45 4.46 -3.67 -6.89
C ILE A 45 5.35 -4.43 -5.93
N ILE A 46 6.24 -3.72 -5.25
CA ILE A 46 7.11 -4.31 -4.23
C ILE A 46 6.74 -3.67 -2.90
N VAL A 47 6.43 -4.51 -1.91
CA VAL A 47 6.12 -4.05 -0.56
C VAL A 47 7.21 -4.55 0.37
N TYR A 48 7.80 -3.64 1.14
CA TYR A 48 8.91 -3.94 2.04
C TYR A 48 8.41 -4.18 3.46
N GLY A 49 9.04 -5.15 4.14
CA GLY A 49 8.77 -5.39 5.55
C GLY A 49 9.80 -4.70 6.42
N ASN A 50 9.59 -4.76 7.74
CA ASN A 50 10.50 -4.14 8.70
C ASN A 50 11.81 -4.89 8.84
N ASP A 51 11.83 -6.15 8.44
CA ASP A 51 12.98 -7.04 8.62
C ASP A 51 13.77 -7.23 7.34
N GLU A 52 13.69 -6.27 6.43
CA GLU A 52 14.36 -6.30 5.12
C GLU A 52 13.79 -7.34 4.16
N SER A 53 12.70 -7.98 4.54
CA SER A 53 11.97 -8.81 3.59
C SER A 53 11.19 -7.92 2.62
N PHE A 54 10.82 -8.49 1.49
CA PHE A 54 9.96 -7.79 0.56
C PHE A 54 9.13 -8.80 -0.22
N SER A 55 8.00 -8.33 -0.73
CA SER A 55 7.09 -9.15 -1.53
C SER A 55 6.87 -8.46 -2.87
N VAL A 56 6.88 -9.24 -3.93
CA VAL A 56 6.63 -8.75 -5.28
C VAL A 56 5.22 -9.16 -5.66
N LEU A 57 4.38 -8.18 -5.95
CA LEU A 57 2.95 -8.39 -6.17
C LEU A 57 2.56 -7.94 -7.57
N ASP A 58 1.56 -8.63 -8.14
CA ASP A 58 0.96 -8.23 -9.41
C ASP A 58 -0.26 -7.37 -9.11
N LEU A 59 -0.30 -6.17 -9.66
CA LEU A 59 -1.41 -5.24 -9.43
C LEU A 59 -2.76 -5.84 -9.81
N LEU A 60 -2.78 -6.72 -10.81
CA LEU A 60 -4.03 -7.35 -11.24
C LEU A 60 -4.66 -8.23 -10.17
N LEU A 61 -3.87 -8.67 -9.20
CA LEU A 61 -4.35 -9.53 -8.10
C LEU A 61 -4.73 -8.72 -6.88
N LEU A 62 -4.62 -7.42 -6.92
CA LEU A 62 -5.01 -6.53 -5.83
C LEU A 62 -6.51 -6.25 -5.93
N THR A 63 -7.25 -6.56 -4.88
CA THR A 63 -8.71 -6.44 -4.88
C THR A 63 -9.22 -5.29 -4.05
N GLU A 64 -8.46 -4.85 -3.04
CA GLU A 64 -8.92 -3.78 -2.17
C GLU A 64 -7.75 -2.97 -1.66
N LEU A 65 -7.92 -1.65 -1.66
CA LEU A 65 -7.07 -0.71 -0.94
C LEU A 65 -7.83 -0.25 0.29
N GLU A 66 -7.36 -0.63 1.46
CA GLU A 66 -7.97 -0.18 2.69
C GLU A 66 -7.13 0.97 3.24
N VAL A 67 -7.63 2.19 3.09
CA VAL A 67 -6.92 3.38 3.54
C VAL A 67 -7.36 3.68 4.96
N HIS A 68 -6.40 3.70 5.89
CA HIS A 68 -6.71 3.88 7.29
C HIS A 68 -6.94 5.35 7.62
N ALA A 69 -7.75 5.62 8.63
CA ALA A 69 -7.99 6.97 9.06
C ALA A 69 -6.69 7.61 9.53
N PRO A 70 -6.52 8.94 9.36
CA PRO A 70 -5.32 9.60 9.84
C PRO A 70 -5.18 9.40 11.34
N VAL A 71 -3.94 9.18 11.79
CA VAL A 71 -3.66 9.13 13.22
C VAL A 71 -3.72 10.56 13.72
N THR A 72 -4.70 10.85 14.60
CA THR A 72 -4.78 12.13 15.27
C THR A 72 -4.30 11.94 16.68
N GLY A 73 -3.49 12.75 17.07
CA GLY A 73 -2.92 12.63 18.39
C GLY A 73 -4.00 12.42 19.44
N ASP A 74 -4.24 12.05 19.30
CA ASP A 74 -4.91 11.48 19.98
C ASP A 74 -5.63 11.01 20.04
N ALA A 75 -5.54 11.08 19.57
CA ALA A 75 -6.23 10.58 19.46
C ALA A 75 -6.39 9.76 20.04
N ALA A 76 -6.14 9.88 20.19
CA ALA A 76 -6.14 9.36 20.49
C ALA A 76 -6.35 9.02 20.99
N ALA A 77 -6.35 9.25 21.02
CA ALA A 77 -6.47 8.94 21.48
C ALA A 77 -6.63 8.63 21.67
#